data_b996ae4d6c8e37ff7830047aec25e30a
#
_entry.id   b996ae4d6c8e37ff7830047aec25e30a
#
_cell.length_a   1.000
_cell.length_b   1.000
_cell.length_c   1.000
_cell.angle_alpha   90.00
_cell.angle_beta   90.00
_cell.angle_gamma   90.00
#
_symmetry.space_group_name_H-M   'P 1'
#
loop_
_entity.id
_entity.type
_entity.pdbx_description
1 polymer ?
#
loop_
_entity_poly.entity_id
_entity_poly.type
_entity_poly.pdbx_seq_one_letter_code
_entity_poly.pdbx_strand_id
1 'polypeptide(L)'
;AALIDKGELVLILGDSGAGKSTTMASLMQKGLQPFSDDVCVPLDNPETAKICFFSSYPMMKFWKETIELFGLENEVDRRIRPDMEKYGIYFHQSFLTHALNPKLIILLEKTDQVSSPILAPISGIELFTRLESNAYRGEYLGFSDLKKEHFMLFTQLANQSACFVLKRPSAGNFVEEVAGKIINLLN
;
A
#
# COMPACT_ATOMS: atom_id res chain seq x y z
N ALA A 1 -0.02 1.32 2.22
CA ALA A 1 1.36 1.67 1.88
C ALA A 1 1.50 1.89 0.38
N ALA A 2 2.39 2.77 -0.02
CA ALA A 2 2.69 3.06 -1.41
C ALA A 2 4.21 3.21 -1.62
N LEU A 3 4.70 2.63 -2.71
CA LEU A 3 6.09 2.68 -3.12
C LEU A 3 6.19 3.13 -4.58
N ILE A 4 7.39 3.58 -4.97
CA ILE A 4 7.71 4.00 -6.33
C ILE A 4 8.57 2.93 -7.00
N ASP A 5 8.16 2.52 -8.19
CA ASP A 5 8.97 1.75 -9.12
C ASP A 5 8.97 2.42 -10.49
N LYS A 6 10.14 2.79 -10.99
CA LYS A 6 10.35 3.43 -12.31
C LYS A 6 9.44 4.66 -12.55
N GLY A 7 9.19 5.46 -11.50
CA GLY A 7 8.37 6.68 -11.58
C GLY A 7 6.86 6.49 -11.49
N GLU A 8 6.39 5.28 -11.22
CA GLU A 8 4.98 4.95 -11.04
C GLU A 8 4.73 4.31 -9.67
N LEU A 9 3.47 4.31 -9.19
CA LEU A 9 3.15 3.80 -7.86
C LEU A 9 2.76 2.32 -7.87
N VAL A 10 3.25 1.64 -6.84
CA VAL A 10 2.79 0.34 -6.37
C VAL A 10 2.03 0.58 -5.07
N LEU A 11 0.72 0.40 -5.09
CA LEU A 11 -0.15 0.55 -3.93
C LEU A 11 -0.36 -0.80 -3.25
N ILE A 12 -0.14 -0.85 -1.93
CA ILE A 12 -0.41 -2.03 -1.11
C ILE A 12 -1.53 -1.67 -0.13
N LEU A 13 -2.71 -2.21 -0.37
CA LEU A 13 -3.91 -2.05 0.42
C LEU A 13 -4.16 -3.30 1.27
N GLY A 14 -5.02 -3.21 2.26
CA GLY A 14 -5.41 -4.32 3.11
C GLY A 14 -5.60 -3.90 4.57
N ASP A 15 -6.15 -4.78 5.37
CA ASP A 15 -6.51 -4.53 6.77
C ASP A 15 -5.29 -4.24 7.67
N SER A 16 -5.57 -3.70 8.84
CA SER A 16 -4.54 -3.58 9.88
C SER A 16 -4.00 -4.97 10.24
N GLY A 17 -2.68 -5.12 10.32
CA GLY A 17 -2.05 -6.42 10.58
C GLY A 17 -1.90 -7.34 9.36
N ALA A 18 -2.36 -6.95 8.17
CA ALA A 18 -2.14 -7.74 6.95
C ALA A 18 -0.65 -7.89 6.56
N GLY A 19 0.21 -6.99 7.05
CA GLY A 19 1.65 -7.02 6.79
C GLY A 19 2.14 -5.97 5.80
N LYS A 20 1.33 -4.93 5.53
CA LYS A 20 1.66 -3.87 4.55
C LYS A 20 3.02 -3.22 4.80
N SER A 21 3.27 -2.73 6.03
CA SER A 21 4.53 -2.05 6.36
C SER A 21 5.73 -3.02 6.28
N THR A 22 5.57 -4.27 6.69
CA THR A 22 6.62 -5.29 6.58
C THR A 22 6.92 -5.64 5.12
N THR A 23 5.89 -5.74 4.27
CA THR A 23 6.04 -5.93 2.82
C THR A 23 6.71 -4.71 2.19
N MET A 24 6.33 -3.49 2.62
CA MET A 24 6.96 -2.25 2.18
C MET A 24 8.47 -2.26 2.48
N ALA A 25 8.88 -2.63 3.71
CA ALA A 25 10.30 -2.72 4.08
C ALA A 25 11.08 -3.71 3.19
N SER A 26 10.53 -4.90 2.93
CA SER A 26 11.16 -5.87 2.02
C SER A 26 11.27 -5.36 0.59
N LEU A 27 10.25 -4.69 0.07
CA LEU A 27 10.29 -4.10 -1.28
C LEU A 27 11.30 -2.95 -1.38
N MET A 28 11.48 -2.18 -0.32
CA MET A 28 12.52 -1.14 -0.26
C MET A 28 13.93 -1.73 -0.32
N GLN A 29 14.20 -2.85 0.37
CA GLN A 29 15.47 -3.58 0.23
C GLN A 29 15.68 -4.12 -1.20
N LYS A 30 14.61 -4.32 -1.97
CA LYS A 30 14.65 -4.73 -3.38
C LYS A 30 14.72 -3.55 -4.36
N GLY A 31 14.88 -2.32 -3.85
CA GLY A 31 15.15 -1.12 -4.63
C GLY A 31 13.95 -0.22 -4.92
N LEU A 32 12.75 -0.52 -4.43
CA LEU A 32 11.63 0.41 -4.51
C LEU A 32 11.80 1.58 -3.53
N GLN A 33 11.37 2.77 -3.93
CA GLN A 33 11.45 3.94 -3.05
C GLN A 33 10.14 4.14 -2.26
N PRO A 34 10.19 4.59 -1.00
CA PRO A 34 8.99 4.89 -0.24
C PRO A 34 8.26 6.10 -0.81
N PHE A 35 6.93 6.03 -0.87
CA PHE A 35 6.07 7.14 -1.25
C PHE A 35 5.15 7.58 -0.11
N SER A 36 4.44 6.64 0.50
CA SER A 36 3.58 6.92 1.67
C SER A 36 3.27 5.61 2.41
N ASP A 37 3.24 5.66 3.75
CA ASP A 37 2.94 4.47 4.56
C ASP A 37 1.42 4.29 4.76
N ASP A 38 0.74 5.25 5.35
CA ASP A 38 -0.65 5.06 5.79
C ASP A 38 -1.69 5.55 4.76
N VAL A 39 -1.56 6.78 4.30
CA VAL A 39 -2.58 7.46 3.49
C VAL A 39 -1.95 8.10 2.26
N CYS A 40 -2.56 7.86 1.10
CA CYS A 40 -2.32 8.62 -0.13
C CYS A 40 -3.58 9.39 -0.50
N VAL A 41 -3.42 10.58 -1.02
CA VAL A 41 -4.54 11.44 -1.45
C VAL A 41 -4.72 11.29 -2.95
N PRO A 42 -5.84 10.69 -3.41
CA PRO A 42 -6.14 10.62 -4.84
C PRO A 42 -6.57 11.98 -5.38
N LEU A 43 -6.17 12.26 -6.59
CA LEU A 43 -6.59 13.42 -7.36
C LEU A 43 -6.88 13.02 -8.81
N ASP A 44 -7.98 13.52 -9.35
CA ASP A 44 -8.23 13.43 -10.78
C ASP A 44 -7.33 14.43 -11.51
N ASN A 45 -6.51 13.94 -12.43
CA ASN A 45 -5.67 14.78 -13.26
C ASN A 45 -6.45 15.16 -14.54
N PRO A 46 -6.91 16.41 -14.67
CA PRO A 46 -7.77 16.82 -15.80
C PRO A 46 -7.04 16.77 -17.16
N GLU A 47 -5.71 16.85 -17.17
CA GLU A 47 -4.92 16.83 -18.41
C GLU A 47 -4.81 15.42 -18.99
N THR A 48 -4.71 14.41 -18.12
CA THR A 48 -4.51 13.02 -18.53
C THR A 48 -5.76 12.16 -18.37
N ALA A 49 -6.78 12.68 -17.73
CA ALA A 49 -7.97 11.94 -17.30
C ALA A 49 -7.58 10.66 -16.51
N LYS A 50 -6.55 10.73 -15.67
CA LYS A 50 -6.07 9.62 -14.82
C LYS A 50 -6.08 10.03 -13.36
N ILE A 51 -6.31 9.05 -12.49
CA ILE A 51 -6.13 9.24 -11.06
C ILE A 51 -4.63 9.20 -10.75
N CYS A 52 -4.14 10.23 -10.08
CA CYS A 52 -2.82 10.28 -9.50
C CYS A 52 -2.91 10.43 -7.97
N PHE A 53 -1.83 10.15 -7.25
CA PHE A 53 -1.80 10.21 -5.80
C PHE A 53 -0.71 11.15 -5.32
N PHE A 54 -1.02 11.92 -4.29
CA PHE A 54 -0.03 12.64 -3.47
C PHE A 54 0.31 11.83 -2.23
N SER A 55 1.58 11.88 -1.83
CA SER A 55 2.00 11.41 -0.53
C SER A 55 1.51 12.36 0.57
N SER A 56 1.11 11.81 1.72
CA SER A 56 0.60 12.61 2.83
C SER A 56 1.67 13.06 3.81
N TYR A 57 2.65 12.20 4.11
CA TYR A 57 3.64 12.46 5.15
C TYR A 57 4.92 11.64 4.96
N PRO A 58 6.12 12.23 5.14
CA PRO A 58 7.39 11.57 4.86
C PRO A 58 7.87 10.66 6.01
N MET A 59 7.00 9.85 6.58
CA MET A 59 7.37 8.94 7.68
C MET A 59 6.71 7.57 7.49
N MET A 60 7.51 6.53 7.60
CA MET A 60 7.08 5.13 7.70
C MET A 60 6.99 4.73 9.17
N LYS A 61 6.07 3.81 9.48
CA LYS A 61 5.83 3.32 10.84
C LYS A 61 5.96 1.81 10.88
N PHE A 62 7.01 1.33 11.52
CA PHE A 62 7.30 -0.09 11.64
C PHE A 62 7.14 -0.59 13.08
N TRP A 63 6.65 -1.81 13.22
CA TRP A 63 6.73 -2.54 14.46
C TRP A 63 8.18 -2.95 14.75
N LYS A 64 8.52 -3.14 16.02
CA LYS A 64 9.86 -3.53 16.48
C LYS A 64 10.38 -4.75 15.73
N GLU A 65 9.54 -5.76 15.56
CA GLU A 65 9.89 -7.00 14.88
C GLU A 65 10.26 -6.76 13.39
N THR A 66 9.63 -5.77 12.75
CA THR A 66 9.97 -5.39 11.37
C THR A 66 11.32 -4.67 11.33
N ILE A 67 11.58 -3.79 12.30
CA ILE A 67 12.87 -3.09 12.41
C ILE A 67 14.01 -4.08 12.61
N GLU A 68 13.87 -5.01 13.56
CA GLU A 68 14.86 -6.07 13.84
C GLU A 68 15.05 -6.98 12.62
N LEU A 69 13.96 -7.36 11.94
CA LEU A 69 14.02 -8.25 10.77
C LEU A 69 14.82 -7.65 9.62
N PHE A 70 14.75 -6.32 9.44
CA PHE A 70 15.38 -5.63 8.32
C PHE A 70 16.62 -4.81 8.71
N GLY A 71 17.05 -4.85 9.97
CA GLY A 71 18.26 -4.15 10.44
C GLY A 71 18.13 -2.63 10.37
N LEU A 72 16.95 -2.08 10.69
CA LEU A 72 16.61 -0.66 10.57
C LEU A 72 16.79 0.12 11.89
N GLU A 73 17.44 -0.46 12.91
CA GLU A 73 17.56 0.15 14.25
C GLU A 73 18.25 1.52 14.22
N ASN A 74 19.24 1.68 13.34
CA ASN A 74 19.99 2.93 13.20
C ASN A 74 19.22 4.00 12.42
N GLU A 75 18.10 3.67 11.77
CA GLU A 75 17.26 4.58 10.99
C GLU A 75 16.06 5.09 11.80
N VAL A 76 15.87 4.59 13.02
CA VAL A 76 14.73 4.97 13.86
C VAL A 76 14.90 6.40 14.38
N ASP A 77 13.94 7.26 14.03
CA ASP A 77 13.92 8.65 14.50
C ASP A 77 13.20 8.79 15.83
N ARG A 78 12.07 8.08 16.02
CA ARG A 78 11.28 8.18 17.23
C ARG A 78 10.34 6.98 17.43
N ARG A 79 9.97 6.75 18.70
CA ARG A 79 8.84 5.89 19.06
C ARG A 79 7.52 6.64 18.80
N ILE A 80 6.56 5.99 18.16
CA ILE A 80 5.29 6.63 17.77
C ILE A 80 4.42 6.96 19.00
N ARG A 81 4.31 5.99 19.93
CA ARG A 81 3.56 6.14 21.18
C ARG A 81 4.25 5.35 22.30
N PRO A 82 4.21 5.84 23.57
CA PRO A 82 4.85 5.16 24.69
C PRO A 82 4.33 3.75 24.99
N ASP A 83 3.06 3.49 24.66
CA ASP A 83 2.34 2.24 24.93
C ASP A 83 2.48 1.20 23.79
N MET A 84 3.23 1.52 22.71
CA MET A 84 3.37 0.64 21.54
C MET A 84 4.84 0.50 21.15
N GLU A 85 5.26 -0.70 20.76
CA GLU A 85 6.59 -0.93 20.16
C GLU A 85 6.56 -0.66 18.64
N LYS A 86 6.06 0.51 18.27
CA LYS A 86 5.99 1.01 16.91
C LYS A 86 6.83 2.28 16.78
N TYR A 87 7.66 2.32 15.74
CA TYR A 87 8.68 3.34 15.55
C TYR A 87 8.52 4.01 14.19
N GLY A 88 8.90 5.28 14.11
CA GLY A 88 8.88 6.09 12.90
C GLY A 88 10.28 6.25 12.32
N ILE A 89 10.35 6.13 11.00
CA ILE A 89 11.54 6.39 10.18
C ILE A 89 11.15 7.43 9.14
N TYR A 90 11.84 8.58 9.13
CA TYR A 90 11.59 9.64 8.16
C TYR A 90 12.37 9.40 6.86
N PHE A 91 11.74 9.73 5.74
CA PHE A 91 12.38 9.68 4.40
C PHE A 91 12.35 11.03 3.68
N HIS A 92 12.67 12.10 4.41
CA HIS A 92 12.61 13.48 3.90
C HIS A 92 13.36 13.70 2.60
N GLN A 93 14.52 13.07 2.41
CA GLN A 93 15.37 13.25 1.24
C GLN A 93 14.74 12.66 -0.05
N SER A 94 13.94 11.61 0.09
CA SER A 94 13.25 10.95 -1.02
C SER A 94 11.76 11.30 -1.11
N PHE A 95 11.28 12.21 -0.26
CA PHE A 95 9.88 12.61 -0.24
C PHE A 95 9.51 13.41 -1.48
N LEU A 96 8.55 12.92 -2.25
CA LEU A 96 8.05 13.59 -3.44
C LEU A 96 6.85 14.48 -3.11
N THR A 97 6.90 15.72 -3.62
CA THR A 97 5.83 16.72 -3.49
C THR A 97 4.90 16.78 -4.69
N HIS A 98 5.15 15.97 -5.73
CA HIS A 98 4.29 15.85 -6.89
C HIS A 98 3.55 14.53 -6.91
N ALA A 99 2.44 14.50 -7.64
CA ALA A 99 1.61 13.32 -7.75
C ALA A 99 2.19 12.29 -8.73
N LEU A 100 1.96 11.00 -8.46
CA LEU A 100 2.32 9.90 -9.33
C LEU A 100 1.10 9.04 -9.67
N ASN A 101 1.12 8.43 -10.86
CA ASN A 101 0.08 7.49 -11.29
C ASN A 101 0.34 6.09 -10.73
N PRO A 102 -0.70 5.37 -10.27
CA PRO A 102 -0.57 3.97 -9.89
C PRO A 102 -0.53 3.08 -11.13
N LYS A 103 0.41 2.14 -11.15
CA LYS A 103 0.47 1.07 -12.16
C LYS A 103 0.03 -0.28 -11.61
N LEU A 104 0.20 -0.49 -10.30
CA LEU A 104 -0.07 -1.76 -9.65
C LEU A 104 -0.76 -1.55 -8.31
N ILE A 105 -1.83 -2.30 -8.08
CA ILE A 105 -2.56 -2.34 -6.81
C ILE A 105 -2.54 -3.77 -6.28
N ILE A 106 -1.99 -3.97 -5.09
CA ILE A 106 -1.97 -5.24 -4.37
C ILE A 106 -2.92 -5.15 -3.18
N LEU A 107 -3.93 -5.98 -3.16
CA LEU A 107 -4.79 -6.21 -2.01
C LEU A 107 -4.18 -7.33 -1.17
N LEU A 108 -3.48 -6.97 -0.10
CA LEU A 108 -2.78 -7.92 0.77
C LEU A 108 -3.73 -8.43 1.85
N GLU A 109 -3.92 -9.76 1.87
CA GLU A 109 -4.80 -10.45 2.80
C GLU A 109 -4.03 -11.48 3.63
N LYS A 110 -4.32 -11.50 4.92
CA LYS A 110 -3.87 -12.53 5.86
C LYS A 110 -5.00 -13.54 6.06
N THR A 111 -4.73 -14.84 5.85
CA THR A 111 -5.77 -15.89 5.94
C THR A 111 -5.19 -17.24 6.34
N ASP A 112 -6.01 -18.06 7.01
CA ASP A 112 -5.69 -19.45 7.36
C ASP A 112 -6.04 -20.45 6.24
N GLN A 113 -6.61 -19.94 5.12
CA GLN A 113 -7.09 -20.80 4.02
C GLN A 113 -5.99 -21.22 3.04
N VAL A 114 -4.78 -20.67 3.19
CA VAL A 114 -3.66 -20.97 2.29
C VAL A 114 -2.42 -21.38 3.11
N SER A 115 -1.62 -22.29 2.58
CA SER A 115 -0.37 -22.75 3.19
C SER A 115 0.86 -21.99 2.68
N SER A 116 0.74 -21.28 1.57
CA SER A 116 1.77 -20.43 0.99
C SER A 116 1.12 -19.20 0.33
N PRO A 117 1.86 -18.11 0.09
CA PRO A 117 1.32 -16.93 -0.58
C PRO A 117 0.78 -17.22 -1.98
N ILE A 118 -0.44 -16.79 -2.25
CA ILE A 118 -1.13 -16.93 -3.54
C ILE A 118 -1.41 -15.54 -4.10
N LEU A 119 -1.02 -15.32 -5.35
CA LEU A 119 -1.29 -14.11 -6.11
C LEU A 119 -2.29 -14.42 -7.22
N ALA A 120 -3.38 -13.67 -7.29
CA ALA A 120 -4.40 -13.82 -8.33
C ALA A 120 -4.88 -12.43 -8.81
N PRO A 121 -5.19 -12.27 -10.11
CA PRO A 121 -5.81 -11.04 -10.60
C PRO A 121 -7.20 -10.86 -9.99
N ILE A 122 -7.61 -9.60 -9.80
CA ILE A 122 -8.92 -9.22 -9.30
C ILE A 122 -9.51 -8.09 -10.14
N SER A 123 -10.82 -8.14 -10.39
CA SER A 123 -11.52 -7.14 -11.19
C SER A 123 -13.01 -7.06 -10.84
N GLY A 124 -13.74 -6.17 -11.50
CA GLY A 124 -15.18 -6.04 -11.37
C GLY A 124 -15.64 -5.62 -10.00
N ILE A 125 -16.80 -6.13 -9.57
CA ILE A 125 -17.44 -5.72 -8.31
C ILE A 125 -16.63 -6.12 -7.08
N GLU A 126 -15.89 -7.21 -7.12
CA GLU A 126 -15.04 -7.63 -6.01
C GLU A 126 -13.92 -6.61 -5.79
N LEU A 127 -13.21 -6.21 -6.85
CA LEU A 127 -12.19 -5.16 -6.76
C LEU A 127 -12.77 -3.85 -6.23
N PHE A 128 -13.93 -3.43 -6.78
CA PHE A 128 -14.60 -2.20 -6.32
C PHE A 128 -14.88 -2.23 -4.82
N THR A 129 -15.49 -3.29 -4.31
CA THR A 129 -15.79 -3.45 -2.88
C THR A 129 -14.52 -3.40 -2.01
N ARG A 130 -13.42 -4.00 -2.51
CA ARG A 130 -12.13 -3.96 -1.81
C ARG A 130 -11.48 -2.57 -1.80
N LEU A 131 -11.58 -1.84 -2.90
CA LEU A 131 -11.09 -0.44 -2.95
C LEU A 131 -11.90 0.46 -2.00
N GLU A 132 -13.22 0.32 -2.01
CA GLU A 132 -14.10 1.06 -1.11
C GLU A 132 -13.80 0.77 0.37
N SER A 133 -13.64 -0.49 0.75
CA SER A 133 -13.31 -0.89 2.13
C SER A 133 -11.93 -0.40 2.61
N ASN A 134 -11.01 -0.14 1.70
CA ASN A 134 -9.68 0.40 1.99
C ASN A 134 -9.61 1.95 1.89
N ALA A 135 -10.72 2.62 1.57
CA ALA A 135 -10.78 4.07 1.60
C ALA A 135 -10.64 4.59 3.04
N TYR A 136 -9.76 5.58 3.23
CA TYR A 136 -9.57 6.18 4.55
C TYR A 136 -10.87 6.84 5.04
N ARG A 137 -11.36 6.40 6.21
CA ARG A 137 -12.63 6.86 6.79
C ARG A 137 -13.84 6.66 5.86
N GLY A 138 -13.89 5.55 5.15
CA GLY A 138 -14.99 5.19 4.23
C GLY A 138 -16.38 5.22 4.85
N GLU A 139 -16.50 5.05 6.15
CA GLU A 139 -17.75 5.19 6.90
C GLU A 139 -18.40 6.58 6.79
N TYR A 140 -17.61 7.63 6.57
CA TYR A 140 -18.12 9.00 6.35
C TYR A 140 -18.59 9.25 4.91
N LEU A 141 -18.38 8.32 4.00
CA LEU A 141 -18.81 8.39 2.60
C LEU A 141 -20.32 8.12 2.41
N GLY A 142 -21.06 7.91 3.51
CA GLY A 142 -22.49 7.65 3.51
C GLY A 142 -23.38 8.77 2.93
N PHE A 143 -22.83 9.96 2.68
CA PHE A 143 -23.54 11.10 2.08
C PHE A 143 -23.63 10.94 0.55
N SER A 144 -24.83 11.11 0.00
CA SER A 144 -25.21 10.73 -1.37
C SER A 144 -24.33 11.29 -2.49
N ASP A 145 -23.84 12.52 -2.36
CA ASP A 145 -23.08 13.19 -3.41
C ASP A 145 -21.65 12.61 -3.55
N LEU A 146 -21.03 12.26 -2.44
CA LEU A 146 -19.70 11.66 -2.43
C LEU A 146 -19.67 10.21 -2.99
N LYS A 147 -20.78 9.48 -2.91
CA LYS A 147 -20.84 8.10 -3.43
C LYS A 147 -20.62 8.02 -4.93
N LYS A 148 -21.16 8.96 -5.70
CA LYS A 148 -20.99 9.00 -7.16
C LYS A 148 -19.55 9.31 -7.53
N GLU A 149 -18.95 10.30 -6.87
CA GLU A 149 -17.55 10.68 -7.11
C GLU A 149 -16.59 9.53 -6.77
N HIS A 150 -16.80 8.85 -5.64
CA HIS A 150 -16.01 7.67 -5.25
C HIS A 150 -16.20 6.50 -6.21
N PHE A 151 -17.41 6.26 -6.68
CA PHE A 151 -17.66 5.22 -7.68
C PHE A 151 -16.87 5.51 -8.97
N MET A 152 -16.88 6.74 -9.44
CA MET A 152 -16.11 7.14 -10.63
C MET A 152 -14.61 7.00 -10.39
N LEU A 153 -14.11 7.47 -9.25
CA LEU A 153 -12.69 7.37 -8.88
C LEU A 153 -12.22 5.91 -8.82
N PHE A 154 -12.94 5.03 -8.12
CA PHE A 154 -12.55 3.62 -8.01
C PHE A 154 -12.66 2.88 -9.33
N THR A 155 -13.66 3.20 -10.16
CA THR A 155 -13.80 2.64 -11.50
C THR A 155 -12.63 3.05 -12.39
N GLN A 156 -12.25 4.32 -12.36
CA GLN A 156 -11.12 4.83 -13.13
C GLN A 156 -9.81 4.23 -12.64
N LEU A 157 -9.61 4.14 -11.32
CA LEU A 157 -8.43 3.52 -10.70
C LEU A 157 -8.30 2.04 -11.10
N ALA A 158 -9.41 1.29 -11.09
CA ALA A 158 -9.46 -0.11 -11.52
C ALA A 158 -9.12 -0.29 -13.00
N ASN A 159 -9.48 0.66 -13.85
CA ASN A 159 -9.23 0.60 -15.28
C ASN A 159 -7.80 0.99 -15.67
N GLN A 160 -7.14 1.83 -14.87
CA GLN A 160 -5.79 2.33 -15.18
C GLN A 160 -4.66 1.52 -14.54
N SER A 161 -4.95 0.64 -13.59
CA SER A 161 -3.97 -0.12 -12.81
C SER A 161 -4.15 -1.61 -12.97
N ALA A 162 -3.06 -2.37 -12.97
CA ALA A 162 -3.12 -3.82 -12.79
C ALA A 162 -3.45 -4.14 -11.32
N CYS A 163 -4.48 -4.95 -11.08
CA CYS A 163 -4.98 -5.21 -9.73
C CYS A 163 -4.90 -6.69 -9.38
N PHE A 164 -4.33 -6.99 -8.21
CA PHE A 164 -4.18 -8.36 -7.71
C PHE A 164 -4.57 -8.46 -6.25
N VAL A 165 -5.12 -9.60 -5.86
CA VAL A 165 -5.18 -10.03 -4.47
C VAL A 165 -4.00 -10.93 -4.17
N LEU A 166 -3.29 -10.65 -3.07
CA LEU A 166 -2.19 -11.46 -2.57
C LEU A 166 -2.59 -11.99 -1.19
N LYS A 167 -2.96 -13.27 -1.15
CA LYS A 167 -3.29 -13.98 0.08
C LYS A 167 -2.03 -14.60 0.67
N ARG A 168 -1.78 -14.38 1.95
CA ARG A 168 -0.68 -15.01 2.69
C ARG A 168 -1.17 -15.77 3.90
N PRO A 169 -0.48 -16.83 4.35
CA PRO A 169 -0.81 -17.52 5.59
C PRO A 169 -0.79 -16.59 6.79
N SER A 170 -1.65 -16.86 7.78
CA SER A 170 -1.70 -16.12 9.04
C SER A 170 -0.50 -16.36 9.92
N ALA A 171 0.08 -17.55 9.87
CA ALA A 171 1.26 -17.95 10.61
C ALA A 171 2.45 -18.19 9.68
N GLY A 172 3.67 -18.01 10.20
CA GLY A 172 4.91 -18.16 9.44
C GLY A 172 5.46 -16.86 8.89
N ASN A 173 6.69 -16.92 8.40
CA ASN A 173 7.38 -15.79 7.78
C ASN A 173 7.40 -15.98 6.25
N PHE A 174 6.56 -15.24 5.55
CA PHE A 174 6.43 -15.28 4.09
C PHE A 174 6.79 -13.96 3.42
N VAL A 175 7.45 -13.06 4.14
CA VAL A 175 7.73 -11.70 3.68
C VAL A 175 8.50 -11.69 2.36
N GLU A 176 9.55 -12.50 2.25
CA GLU A 176 10.37 -12.57 1.04
C GLU A 176 9.63 -13.17 -0.14
N GLU A 177 8.77 -14.17 0.09
CA GLU A 177 7.95 -14.76 -0.96
C GLU A 177 6.87 -13.77 -1.45
N VAL A 178 6.22 -13.05 -0.52
CA VAL A 178 5.25 -11.99 -0.82
C VAL A 178 5.90 -10.90 -1.67
N ALA A 179 7.05 -10.38 -1.22
CA ALA A 179 7.78 -9.35 -1.96
C ALA A 179 8.26 -9.86 -3.32
N GLY A 180 8.76 -11.09 -3.40
CA GLY A 180 9.18 -11.71 -4.66
C GLY A 180 8.04 -11.81 -5.69
N LYS A 181 6.82 -12.19 -5.26
CA LYS A 181 5.66 -12.20 -6.14
C LYS A 181 5.30 -10.81 -6.68
N ILE A 182 5.43 -9.76 -5.85
CA ILE A 182 5.18 -8.38 -6.29
C ILE A 182 6.27 -7.92 -7.28
N ILE A 183 7.55 -8.18 -6.99
CA ILE A 183 8.66 -7.84 -7.89
C ILE A 183 8.51 -8.51 -9.26
N ASN A 184 8.05 -9.76 -9.30
CA ASN A 184 7.82 -10.47 -10.56
C ASN A 184 6.72 -9.84 -11.45
N LEU A 185 5.80 -9.07 -10.86
CA LEU A 185 4.81 -8.29 -11.64
C LEU A 185 5.37 -6.99 -12.20
N LEU A 186 6.53 -6.51 -11.69
CA LEU A 186 7.14 -5.23 -12.07
C LEU A 186 8.22 -5.38 -13.16
N ASN A 187 8.65 -6.61 -13.42
CA ASN A 187 9.63 -6.98 -14.44
C ASN A 187 8.96 -7.40 -15.75
#